data_fdac7d1db91da8afb207e39eaf2848f6
#
_entry.id   fdac7d1db91da8afb207e39eaf2848f6
#
_cell.length_a   1.000
_cell.length_b   1.000
_cell.length_c   1.000
_cell.angle_alpha   90.00
_cell.angle_beta   90.00
_cell.angle_gamma   90.00
#
_symmetry.space_group_name_H-M   'P 1'
#
loop_
_entity.id
_entity.type
_entity.pdbx_description
1 polymer ?
#
loop_
_entity_poly.entity_id
_entity_poly.type
_entity_poly.pdbx_seq_one_letter_code
_entity_poly.pdbx_strand_id
1 'polypeptide(L)'
;MRLEEISQLSVDDVYFVDGIWVFDVNTKPSRDGRNDKQVKNKNAVRIVPMHNKLIDLGFIEYVDSIKIKGEERLFYKLNKTERSPRYGKQVGKNFSDIIKICGIKGKKSFHSLRHTFSDFYKKRHLQNDVFRQVFGHDIPELAAKQYGSKFSPKQCFDELISQIEYEIHV
;
A
#
# COMPACT_ATOMS: atom_id res chain seq x y z
N MET A 1 3.04 0.42 -1.66
CA MET A 1 3.01 -0.40 -0.43
C MET A 1 3.71 -1.73 -0.67
N ARG A 2 4.14 -2.45 0.38
CA ARG A 2 4.64 -3.82 0.30
C ARG A 2 3.48 -4.81 0.31
N LEU A 3 3.68 -6.01 -0.24
CA LEU A 3 2.62 -7.02 -0.31
C LEU A 3 1.98 -7.32 1.06
N GLU A 4 2.80 -7.52 2.09
CA GLU A 4 2.29 -7.80 3.43
C GLU A 4 1.53 -6.60 4.03
N GLU A 5 1.99 -5.37 3.79
CA GLU A 5 1.29 -4.15 4.21
C GLU A 5 -0.13 -4.09 3.62
N ILE A 6 -0.28 -4.48 2.35
CA ILE A 6 -1.59 -4.53 1.68
C ILE A 6 -2.44 -5.68 2.26
N SER A 7 -1.85 -6.87 2.36
CA SER A 7 -2.58 -8.09 2.72
C SER A 7 -3.14 -8.09 4.14
N GLN A 8 -2.59 -7.26 5.03
CA GLN A 8 -3.00 -7.15 6.43
C GLN A 8 -3.88 -5.93 6.74
N LEU A 9 -4.26 -5.13 5.74
CA LEU A 9 -5.13 -3.97 5.95
C LEU A 9 -6.45 -4.36 6.62
N SER A 10 -6.82 -3.63 7.64
CA SER A 10 -8.16 -3.62 8.20
C SER A 10 -9.06 -2.65 7.44
N VAL A 11 -10.35 -2.78 7.56
CA VAL A 11 -11.33 -1.85 6.96
C VAL A 11 -11.15 -0.43 7.47
N ASP A 12 -10.74 -0.26 8.74
CA ASP A 12 -10.48 1.04 9.36
C ASP A 12 -9.15 1.68 8.93
N ASP A 13 -8.28 0.92 8.25
CA ASP A 13 -7.06 1.48 7.69
C ASP A 13 -7.32 2.23 6.35
N VAL A 14 -8.57 2.26 5.90
CA VAL A 14 -9.00 3.01 4.72
C VAL A 14 -9.99 4.08 5.15
N TYR A 15 -9.61 5.34 4.99
CA TYR A 15 -10.45 6.46 5.39
C TYR A 15 -10.18 7.71 4.56
N PHE A 16 -11.09 8.67 4.69
CA PHE A 16 -11.02 9.95 4.00
C PHE A 16 -10.45 11.03 4.92
N VAL A 17 -9.44 11.75 4.47
CA VAL A 17 -8.77 12.82 5.20
C VAL A 17 -8.17 13.84 4.23
N ASP A 18 -8.20 15.11 4.57
CA ASP A 18 -7.66 16.21 3.74
C ASP A 18 -8.19 16.20 2.29
N GLY A 19 -9.45 15.78 2.10
CA GLY A 19 -10.07 15.73 0.78
C GLY A 19 -9.65 14.55 -0.10
N ILE A 20 -8.93 13.56 0.43
CA ILE A 20 -8.49 12.37 -0.30
C ILE A 20 -8.69 11.08 0.49
N TRP A 21 -8.84 9.97 -0.21
CA TRP A 21 -8.79 8.64 0.39
C TRP A 21 -7.35 8.19 0.64
N VAL A 22 -7.14 7.49 1.75
CA VAL A 22 -5.81 7.05 2.17
C VAL A 22 -5.82 5.62 2.71
N PHE A 23 -4.63 5.01 2.71
CA PHE A 23 -4.31 3.80 3.45
C PHE A 23 -3.43 4.16 4.64
N ASP A 24 -3.79 3.71 5.85
CA ASP A 24 -2.96 3.80 7.05
C ASP A 24 -2.14 2.51 7.23
N VAL A 25 -0.87 2.56 6.86
CA VAL A 25 0.06 1.47 7.12
C VAL A 25 0.53 1.57 8.57
N ASN A 26 -0.03 0.77 9.44
CA ASN A 26 0.19 0.83 10.88
C ASN A 26 0.36 -0.55 11.53
N THR A 27 0.57 -0.56 12.85
CA THR A 27 0.63 -1.75 13.70
C THR A 27 -0.42 -1.75 14.79
N LYS A 28 -1.48 -0.92 14.65
CA LYS A 28 -2.58 -0.86 15.62
C LYS A 28 -3.32 -2.19 15.66
N PRO A 29 -3.76 -2.64 16.83
CA PRO A 29 -4.64 -3.79 16.93
C PRO A 29 -5.91 -3.59 16.10
N SER A 30 -6.45 -4.67 15.56
CA SER A 30 -7.78 -4.69 14.94
C SER A 30 -8.87 -4.54 16.01
N ARG A 31 -10.11 -4.19 15.64
CA ARG A 31 -11.25 -4.04 16.56
C ARG A 31 -11.53 -5.30 17.36
N ASP A 32 -11.28 -6.48 16.78
CA ASP A 32 -11.42 -7.78 17.43
C ASP A 32 -10.26 -8.11 18.40
N GLY A 33 -9.37 -7.14 18.68
CA GLY A 33 -8.24 -7.29 19.58
C GLY A 33 -7.02 -8.01 19.00
N ARG A 34 -7.05 -8.46 17.75
CA ARG A 34 -5.86 -9.06 17.12
C ARG A 34 -4.77 -8.01 16.92
N ASN A 35 -3.59 -8.31 17.44
CA ASN A 35 -2.38 -7.49 17.30
C ASN A 35 -1.35 -8.26 16.47
N ASP A 36 -1.67 -8.50 15.21
CA ASP A 36 -0.90 -9.35 14.34
C ASP A 36 -0.38 -8.64 13.06
N LYS A 37 -0.62 -7.34 12.96
CA LYS A 37 -0.04 -6.50 11.91
C LYS A 37 1.47 -6.35 12.11
N GLN A 38 2.22 -6.52 11.04
CA GLN A 38 3.68 -6.41 11.06
C GLN A 38 4.16 -5.44 9.98
N VAL A 39 5.13 -4.62 10.33
CA VAL A 39 5.84 -3.75 9.41
C VAL A 39 7.34 -4.05 9.44
N LYS A 40 8.03 -3.79 8.35
CA LYS A 40 9.46 -4.10 8.24
C LYS A 40 10.33 -3.31 9.24
N ASN A 41 9.98 -2.05 9.47
CA ASN A 41 10.67 -1.13 10.39
C ASN A 41 9.72 0.01 10.78
N LYS A 42 10.12 0.86 11.72
CA LYS A 42 9.32 2.00 12.21
C LYS A 42 8.91 2.97 11.09
N ASN A 43 9.78 3.19 10.10
CA ASN A 43 9.52 4.09 8.97
C ASN A 43 8.51 3.53 7.96
N ALA A 44 8.14 2.26 8.09
CA ALA A 44 7.07 1.68 7.31
C ALA A 44 5.67 2.17 7.75
N VAL A 45 5.53 2.65 9.01
CA VAL A 45 4.29 3.24 9.54
C VAL A 45 4.07 4.60 8.89
N ARG A 46 3.04 4.70 8.06
CA ARG A 46 2.79 5.90 7.25
C ARG A 46 1.39 5.90 6.63
N ILE A 47 0.95 7.09 6.26
CA ILE A 47 -0.23 7.26 5.40
C ILE A 47 0.22 7.19 3.93
N VAL A 48 -0.54 6.46 3.13
CA VAL A 48 -0.32 6.34 1.68
C VAL A 48 -1.58 6.83 0.97
N PRO A 49 -1.51 7.92 0.20
CA PRO A 49 -2.67 8.40 -0.57
C PRO A 49 -3.13 7.35 -1.57
N MET A 50 -4.45 7.26 -1.75
CA MET A 50 -5.07 6.38 -2.74
C MET A 50 -5.09 7.08 -4.10
N HIS A 51 -4.72 6.37 -5.15
CA HIS A 51 -4.82 6.87 -6.51
C HIS A 51 -6.28 6.88 -6.98
N ASN A 52 -6.73 7.93 -7.67
CA ASN A 52 -8.12 8.07 -8.12
C ASN A 52 -8.58 6.87 -8.97
N LYS A 53 -7.70 6.31 -9.80
CA LYS A 53 -8.04 5.13 -10.61
C LYS A 53 -8.50 3.93 -9.77
N LEU A 54 -8.03 3.80 -8.54
CA LEU A 54 -8.48 2.73 -7.65
C LEU A 54 -9.92 3.01 -7.16
N ILE A 55 -10.26 4.27 -6.96
CA ILE A 55 -11.63 4.71 -6.63
C ILE A 55 -12.56 4.44 -7.82
N ASP A 56 -12.17 4.85 -9.02
CA ASP A 56 -12.93 4.63 -10.26
C ASP A 56 -13.20 3.13 -10.52
N LEU A 57 -12.32 2.25 -10.04
CA LEU A 57 -12.46 0.80 -10.13
C LEU A 57 -13.35 0.20 -9.02
N GLY A 58 -14.02 1.01 -8.21
CA GLY A 58 -14.96 0.55 -7.19
C GLY A 58 -14.30 0.06 -5.90
N PHE A 59 -13.08 0.52 -5.56
CA PHE A 59 -12.41 0.05 -4.36
C PHE A 59 -13.08 0.52 -3.08
N ILE A 60 -13.70 1.69 -3.07
CA ILE A 60 -14.42 2.20 -1.89
C ILE A 60 -15.68 1.39 -1.66
N GLU A 61 -16.44 1.09 -2.71
CA GLU A 61 -17.62 0.21 -2.66
C GLU A 61 -17.24 -1.19 -2.15
N TYR A 62 -16.07 -1.69 -2.56
CA TYR A 62 -15.54 -2.93 -2.01
C TYR A 62 -15.29 -2.82 -0.50
N VAL A 63 -14.62 -1.77 -0.02
CA VAL A 63 -14.36 -1.53 1.41
C VAL A 63 -15.66 -1.51 2.20
N ASP A 64 -16.67 -0.79 1.71
CA ASP A 64 -17.98 -0.68 2.37
C ASP A 64 -18.72 -2.02 2.37
N SER A 65 -18.62 -2.81 1.31
CA SER A 65 -19.18 -4.16 1.26
C SER A 65 -18.58 -5.09 2.33
N ILE A 66 -17.29 -4.93 2.63
CA ILE A 66 -16.60 -5.70 3.68
C ILE A 66 -17.02 -5.23 5.07
N LYS A 67 -17.19 -3.92 5.27
CA LYS A 67 -17.74 -3.35 6.52
C LYS A 67 -19.16 -3.87 6.80
N ILE A 68 -20.02 -3.89 5.79
CA ILE A 68 -21.40 -4.39 5.90
C ILE A 68 -21.41 -5.88 6.29
N LYS A 69 -20.46 -6.67 5.83
CA LYS A 69 -20.29 -8.08 6.23
C LYS A 69 -19.80 -8.25 7.67
N GLY A 70 -19.42 -7.19 8.35
CA GLY A 70 -18.84 -7.25 9.70
C GLY A 70 -17.42 -7.78 9.76
N GLU A 71 -16.73 -7.84 8.62
CA GLU A 71 -15.36 -8.33 8.56
C GLU A 71 -14.36 -7.24 8.97
N GLU A 72 -13.37 -7.63 9.75
CA GLU A 72 -12.35 -6.72 10.26
C GLU A 72 -11.28 -6.38 9.21
N ARG A 73 -10.90 -7.38 8.41
CA ARG A 73 -9.83 -7.22 7.42
C ARG A 73 -10.39 -7.11 6.02
N LEU A 74 -9.82 -6.19 5.25
CA LEU A 74 -10.16 -5.99 3.85
C LEU A 74 -10.07 -7.30 3.05
N PHE A 75 -9.01 -8.06 3.26
CA PHE A 75 -8.78 -9.32 2.59
C PHE A 75 -9.00 -10.48 3.58
N TYR A 76 -10.20 -10.59 4.15
CA TYR A 76 -10.56 -11.51 5.23
C TYR A 76 -10.37 -12.99 4.89
N LYS A 77 -10.34 -13.35 3.60
CA LYS A 77 -10.07 -14.72 3.14
C LYS A 77 -8.57 -15.10 3.21
N LEU A 78 -7.68 -14.13 3.42
CA LEU A 78 -6.26 -14.41 3.58
C LEU A 78 -5.96 -14.88 5.00
N ASN A 79 -5.26 -16.00 5.13
CA ASN A 79 -4.92 -16.58 6.42
C ASN A 79 -3.40 -16.76 6.56
N LYS A 80 -2.91 -16.58 7.79
CA LYS A 80 -1.60 -17.06 8.20
C LYS A 80 -1.68 -18.56 8.47
N THR A 81 -0.59 -19.26 8.23
CA THR A 81 -0.45 -20.68 8.60
C THR A 81 0.79 -20.84 9.45
N GLU A 82 0.90 -21.94 10.20
CA GLU A 82 2.12 -22.25 10.99
C GLU A 82 3.39 -22.21 10.14
N ARG A 83 3.30 -22.76 8.90
CA ARG A 83 4.40 -22.74 7.93
C ARG A 83 4.64 -21.40 7.27
N SER A 84 3.72 -20.45 7.40
CA SER A 84 3.80 -19.12 6.80
C SER A 84 3.07 -18.09 7.65
N PRO A 85 3.79 -17.39 8.53
CA PRO A 85 3.21 -16.37 9.40
C PRO A 85 2.91 -15.05 8.67
N ARG A 86 2.65 -15.10 7.35
CA ARG A 86 2.39 -13.95 6.49
C ARG A 86 1.12 -14.13 5.68
N TYR A 87 0.28 -13.08 5.65
CA TYR A 87 -0.94 -13.03 4.83
C TYR A 87 -0.65 -12.99 3.33
N GLY A 88 0.40 -12.28 2.92
CA GLY A 88 0.73 -12.07 1.51
C GLY A 88 1.25 -13.30 0.76
N LYS A 89 1.53 -14.43 1.45
CA LYS A 89 2.11 -15.61 0.77
C LYS A 89 1.24 -16.15 -0.34
N GLN A 90 -0.07 -16.32 -0.08
CA GLN A 90 -1.01 -16.82 -1.09
C GLN A 90 -1.16 -15.84 -2.26
N VAL A 91 -1.23 -14.54 -1.96
CA VAL A 91 -1.30 -13.49 -2.98
C VAL A 91 -0.07 -13.51 -3.88
N GLY A 92 1.13 -13.66 -3.28
CA GLY A 92 2.37 -13.77 -4.05
C GLY A 92 2.41 -14.99 -4.97
N LYS A 93 1.86 -16.14 -4.52
CA LYS A 93 1.71 -17.34 -5.36
C LYS A 93 0.74 -17.09 -6.52
N ASN A 94 -0.46 -16.60 -6.22
CA ASN A 94 -1.48 -16.29 -7.23
C ASN A 94 -0.94 -15.30 -8.27
N PHE A 95 -0.22 -14.27 -7.85
CA PHE A 95 0.43 -13.33 -8.76
C PHE A 95 1.43 -14.03 -9.70
N SER A 96 2.24 -14.94 -9.16
CA SER A 96 3.20 -15.70 -9.99
C SER A 96 2.50 -16.57 -11.03
N ASP A 97 1.34 -17.14 -10.70
CA ASP A 97 0.56 -17.93 -11.62
C ASP A 97 -0.10 -17.06 -12.71
N ILE A 98 -0.62 -15.89 -12.35
CA ILE A 98 -1.13 -14.89 -13.32
C ILE A 98 -0.03 -14.47 -14.29
N ILE A 99 1.18 -14.15 -13.80
CA ILE A 99 2.32 -13.77 -14.65
C ILE A 99 2.66 -14.85 -15.68
N LYS A 100 2.57 -16.13 -15.29
CA LYS A 100 2.77 -17.26 -16.22
C LYS A 100 1.66 -17.34 -17.27
N ILE A 101 0.38 -17.22 -16.84
CA ILE A 101 -0.78 -17.24 -17.74
C ILE A 101 -0.68 -16.11 -18.77
N CYS A 102 -0.23 -14.92 -18.35
CA CYS A 102 0.01 -13.78 -19.24
C CYS A 102 1.23 -13.92 -20.15
N GLY A 103 1.97 -15.05 -20.08
CA GLY A 103 3.16 -15.29 -20.91
C GLY A 103 4.34 -14.36 -20.60
N ILE A 104 4.34 -13.68 -19.46
CA ILE A 104 5.40 -12.73 -19.08
C ILE A 104 6.66 -13.51 -18.67
N LYS A 105 7.72 -13.35 -19.44
CA LYS A 105 9.01 -14.03 -19.24
C LYS A 105 9.84 -13.41 -18.11
N GLY A 106 10.72 -14.23 -17.51
CA GLY A 106 11.69 -13.84 -16.47
C GLY A 106 11.12 -13.94 -15.05
N LYS A 107 12.00 -13.84 -14.06
CA LYS A 107 11.62 -13.88 -12.64
C LYS A 107 10.90 -12.60 -12.24
N LYS A 108 9.58 -12.62 -12.23
CA LYS A 108 8.72 -11.55 -11.73
C LYS A 108 8.01 -12.00 -10.46
N SER A 109 7.91 -11.12 -9.50
CA SER A 109 7.18 -11.33 -8.27
C SER A 109 6.27 -10.12 -8.01
N PHE A 110 5.37 -10.21 -7.05
CA PHE A 110 4.55 -9.05 -6.65
C PHE A 110 5.42 -7.82 -6.30
N HIS A 111 6.61 -8.04 -5.76
CA HIS A 111 7.56 -6.97 -5.44
C HIS A 111 8.06 -6.21 -6.69
N SER A 112 8.01 -6.83 -7.86
CA SER A 112 8.37 -6.18 -9.13
C SER A 112 7.46 -4.98 -9.44
N LEU A 113 6.18 -4.99 -9.03
CA LEU A 113 5.28 -3.84 -9.15
C LEU A 113 5.81 -2.64 -8.35
N ARG A 114 6.33 -2.90 -7.15
CA ARG A 114 6.94 -1.86 -6.33
C ARG A 114 8.24 -1.33 -6.95
N HIS A 115 9.03 -2.17 -7.60
CA HIS A 115 10.21 -1.73 -8.36
C HIS A 115 9.81 -0.86 -9.55
N THR A 116 8.79 -1.25 -10.31
CA THR A 116 8.27 -0.44 -11.43
C THR A 116 7.82 0.94 -10.96
N PHE A 117 7.09 1.00 -9.83
CA PHE A 117 6.70 2.27 -9.22
C PHE A 117 7.93 3.12 -8.85
N SER A 118 8.94 2.54 -8.20
CA SER A 118 10.16 3.26 -7.83
C SER A 118 10.94 3.73 -9.07
N ASP A 119 11.02 2.91 -10.10
CA ASP A 119 11.74 3.21 -11.33
C ASP A 119 11.08 4.34 -12.12
N PHE A 120 9.74 4.42 -12.12
CA PHE A 120 8.99 5.53 -12.70
C PHE A 120 9.45 6.88 -12.13
N TYR A 121 9.57 7.01 -10.81
CA TYR A 121 10.00 8.25 -10.15
C TYR A 121 11.50 8.49 -10.29
N LYS A 122 12.31 7.42 -10.27
CA LYS A 122 13.75 7.51 -10.49
C LYS A 122 14.08 8.11 -11.85
N LYS A 123 13.43 7.61 -12.90
CA LYS A 123 13.63 8.11 -14.28
C LYS A 123 13.22 9.57 -14.48
N ARG A 124 12.36 10.09 -13.60
CA ARG A 124 11.88 11.49 -13.60
C ARG A 124 12.60 12.38 -12.60
N HIS A 125 13.61 11.85 -11.90
CA HIS A 125 14.33 12.55 -10.82
C HIS A 125 13.40 13.07 -9.69
N LEU A 126 12.30 12.37 -9.43
CA LEU A 126 11.29 12.73 -8.42
C LEU A 126 11.42 11.91 -7.12
N GLN A 127 12.56 11.31 -6.84
CA GLN A 127 12.81 10.57 -5.61
C GLN A 127 13.23 11.51 -4.46
N ASN A 128 12.37 12.49 -4.16
CA ASN A 128 12.51 13.44 -3.06
C ASN A 128 12.04 12.83 -1.70
N ASP A 129 11.94 13.65 -0.66
CA ASP A 129 11.54 13.21 0.67
C ASP A 129 10.04 12.84 0.74
N VAL A 130 9.17 13.47 -0.06
CA VAL A 130 7.75 13.04 -0.23
C VAL A 130 7.69 11.62 -0.76
N PHE A 131 8.47 11.30 -1.79
CA PHE A 131 8.60 9.93 -2.30
C PHE A 131 9.07 8.97 -1.20
N ARG A 132 10.11 9.34 -0.43
CA ARG A 132 10.64 8.50 0.66
C ARG A 132 9.58 8.21 1.71
N GLN A 133 8.80 9.23 2.12
CA GLN A 133 7.71 9.08 3.07
C GLN A 133 6.66 8.08 2.54
N VAL A 134 6.12 8.30 1.35
CA VAL A 134 5.08 7.44 0.76
C VAL A 134 5.60 6.02 0.50
N PHE A 135 6.85 5.91 0.08
CA PHE A 135 7.48 4.62 -0.20
C PHE A 135 7.87 3.84 1.07
N GLY A 136 7.99 4.53 2.22
CA GLY A 136 8.41 3.97 3.51
C GLY A 136 9.91 3.65 3.51
N HIS A 137 10.72 4.58 3.00
CA HIS A 137 12.16 4.63 3.12
C HIS A 137 12.55 5.57 4.28
N ASP A 138 13.77 5.42 4.75
CA ASP A 138 14.33 6.31 5.75
C ASP A 138 14.52 7.71 5.14
N ILE A 139 14.09 8.73 5.87
CA ILE A 139 14.39 10.13 5.56
C ILE A 139 15.68 10.46 6.32
N PRO A 140 16.72 10.99 5.65
CA PRO A 140 17.96 11.35 6.32
C PRO A 140 17.73 12.28 7.51
N GLU A 141 18.47 12.09 8.61
CA GLU A 141 18.31 12.89 9.85
C GLU A 141 18.38 14.41 9.62
N LEU A 142 19.22 14.86 8.70
CA LEU A 142 19.34 16.27 8.32
C LEU A 142 18.04 16.82 7.74
N ALA A 143 17.36 16.05 6.87
CA ALA A 143 16.07 16.43 6.31
C ALA A 143 14.96 16.37 7.37
N ALA A 144 14.97 15.37 8.25
CA ALA A 144 14.01 15.24 9.35
C ALA A 144 14.11 16.42 10.35
N LYS A 145 15.32 16.93 10.62
CA LYS A 145 15.54 18.11 11.47
C LYS A 145 15.08 19.42 10.80
N GLN A 146 15.18 19.50 9.48
CA GLN A 146 14.85 20.73 8.73
C GLN A 146 13.34 20.85 8.48
N TYR A 147 12.60 19.73 8.33
CA TYR A 147 11.17 19.73 7.99
C TYR A 147 10.26 19.35 9.16
N GLY A 148 10.77 18.95 10.33
CA GLY A 148 10.08 18.79 11.63
C GLY A 148 8.77 17.99 11.68
N SER A 149 7.99 17.93 10.59
CA SER A 149 6.71 17.25 10.48
C SER A 149 6.64 16.41 9.21
N LYS A 150 5.81 15.36 9.23
CA LYS A 150 5.49 14.56 8.04
C LYS A 150 4.73 15.42 7.03
N PHE A 151 4.96 15.18 5.74
CA PHE A 151 4.16 15.76 4.67
C PHE A 151 2.69 15.34 4.82
N SER A 152 1.76 16.26 4.54
CA SER A 152 0.33 15.96 4.63
C SER A 152 -0.07 14.92 3.58
N PRO A 153 -1.14 14.14 3.83
CA PRO A 153 -1.67 13.21 2.83
C PRO A 153 -1.99 13.89 1.51
N LYS A 154 -2.59 15.09 1.54
CA LYS A 154 -2.91 15.87 0.34
C LYS A 154 -1.66 16.26 -0.44
N GLN A 155 -0.62 16.73 0.23
CA GLN A 155 0.66 17.05 -0.42
C GLN A 155 1.29 15.81 -1.05
N CYS A 156 1.30 14.67 -0.36
CA CYS A 156 1.79 13.41 -0.91
C CYS A 156 1.00 12.95 -2.14
N PHE A 157 -0.30 13.23 -2.18
CA PHE A 157 -1.14 12.94 -3.34
C PHE A 157 -0.76 13.84 -4.51
N ASP A 158 -0.76 15.16 -4.31
CA ASP A 158 -0.57 16.15 -5.38
C ASP A 158 0.83 16.06 -5.99
N GLU A 159 1.87 15.92 -5.16
CA GLU A 159 3.26 15.89 -5.63
C GLU A 159 3.70 14.51 -6.17
N LEU A 160 3.03 13.43 -5.77
CA LEU A 160 3.50 12.09 -6.09
C LEU A 160 2.43 11.24 -6.79
N ILE A 161 1.33 10.93 -6.09
CA ILE A 161 0.41 9.88 -6.56
C ILE A 161 -0.32 10.31 -7.83
N SER A 162 -0.72 11.57 -7.94
CA SER A 162 -1.39 12.13 -9.12
C SER A 162 -0.51 12.18 -10.38
N GLN A 163 0.81 11.99 -10.23
CA GLN A 163 1.76 12.02 -11.36
C GLN A 163 1.76 10.73 -12.19
N ILE A 164 1.06 9.70 -11.74
CA ILE A 164 0.98 8.42 -12.46
C ILE A 164 -0.35 8.34 -13.18
N GLU A 165 -0.30 8.09 -14.47
CA GLU A 165 -1.46 7.74 -15.26
C GLU A 165 -1.49 6.23 -15.50
N TYR A 166 -2.64 5.62 -15.31
CA TYR A 166 -2.89 4.22 -15.62
C TYR A 166 -3.90 4.10 -16.74
N GLU A 167 -3.45 3.59 -17.87
CA GLU A 167 -4.33 3.16 -18.95
C GLU A 167 -4.89 1.76 -18.60
N ILE A 168 -6.01 1.74 -17.90
CA ILE A 168 -6.73 0.50 -17.58
C ILE A 168 -8.05 0.54 -18.35
N HIS A 169 -8.20 -0.37 -19.29
CA HIS A 169 -9.46 -0.61 -20.00
C HIS A 169 -10.22 -1.69 -19.23
N VAL A 170 -11.40 -1.37 -18.72
CA VAL A 170 -12.31 -2.29 -18.01
C VAL A 170 -13.50 -2.58 -18.91
#